data_9ff99ec0a341c60438f4bc386ec0bb5f
#
_entry.id   9ff99ec0a341c60438f4bc386ec0bb5f
#
_cell.length_a   1.000
_cell.length_b   1.000
_cell.length_c   1.000
_cell.angle_alpha   90.00
_cell.angle_beta   90.00
_cell.angle_gamma   90.00
#
_symmetry.space_group_name_H-M   'P 1'
#
loop_
_entity.id
_entity.type
_entity.pdbx_description
1 polymer ?
#
loop_
_entity_poly.entity_id
_entity_poly.type
_entity_poly.pdbx_seq_one_letter_code
_entity_poly.pdbx_strand_id
1 'polypeptide(L)'
;MTLGLVGRKVGMTRIFSDDGSTIPVTVLDVSNNRVTQIKTPDIDGYAAVQVTFGKRRASRVNKAAAGHLAKAGVESGEVLKEFRITQEQLSGLKPGDVISVTIFAVGQMVDVSGTSIGKGFAGAIKRHHFSSNRASHGNSVSHNLSLIHI
;
A
#
# COMPACT_ATOMS: atom_id res chain seq x y z
N MET A 1 2.49 -8.05 14.56
CA MET A 1 2.04 -7.21 13.43
C MET A 1 0.54 -7.07 13.55
N THR A 2 -0.01 -5.92 13.19
CA THR A 2 -1.44 -5.62 13.29
C THR A 2 -2.10 -5.65 11.92
N LEU A 3 -3.41 -5.92 11.89
CA LEU A 3 -4.21 -5.85 10.67
C LEU A 3 -4.14 -4.44 10.07
N GLY A 4 -3.94 -4.37 8.76
CA GLY A 4 -3.90 -3.12 8.00
C GLY A 4 -5.03 -3.04 6.97
N LEU A 5 -5.17 -1.87 6.35
CA LEU A 5 -6.09 -1.63 5.24
C LEU A 5 -5.34 -1.27 3.95
N VAL A 6 -5.93 -1.64 2.84
CA VAL A 6 -5.50 -1.17 1.52
C VAL A 6 -6.32 0.05 1.16
N GLY A 7 -5.66 1.09 0.64
CA GLY A 7 -6.34 2.33 0.29
C GLY A 7 -5.78 2.96 -0.96
N ARG A 8 -6.51 3.95 -1.46
CA ARG A 8 -6.11 4.80 -2.58
C ARG A 8 -5.96 6.23 -2.10
N LYS A 9 -4.84 6.85 -2.43
CA LYS A 9 -4.66 8.29 -2.21
C LYS A 9 -5.61 9.07 -3.13
N VAL A 10 -6.54 9.80 -2.52
CA VAL A 10 -7.47 10.69 -3.23
C VAL A 10 -6.80 12.03 -3.51
N GLY A 11 -6.08 12.56 -2.53
CA GLY A 11 -5.39 13.83 -2.67
C GLY A 11 -4.83 14.32 -1.34
N MET A 12 -4.48 15.59 -1.33
CA MET A 12 -4.05 16.29 -0.12
C MET A 12 -4.88 17.55 0.05
N THR A 13 -5.13 17.89 1.30
CA THR A 13 -5.82 19.12 1.71
C THR A 13 -5.26 19.62 3.02
N ARG A 14 -5.87 20.64 3.59
CA ARG A 14 -5.57 21.12 4.94
C ARG A 14 -6.85 21.18 5.74
N ILE A 15 -6.76 20.89 7.00
CA ILE A 15 -7.81 21.11 7.97
C ILE A 15 -7.41 22.24 8.92
N PHE A 16 -8.39 22.98 9.41
CA PHE A 16 -8.17 24.05 10.37
C PHE A 16 -8.57 23.53 11.75
N SER A 17 -7.71 23.75 12.73
CA SER A 17 -8.04 23.48 14.12
C SER A 17 -8.66 24.72 14.79
N ASP A 18 -9.30 24.51 15.93
CA ASP A 18 -9.97 25.58 16.68
C ASP A 18 -9.01 26.70 17.10
N ASP A 19 -7.71 26.38 17.24
CA ASP A 19 -6.64 27.34 17.56
C ASP A 19 -6.26 28.25 16.38
N GLY A 20 -6.89 28.07 15.20
CA GLY A 20 -6.54 28.77 13.96
C GLY A 20 -5.30 28.20 13.23
N SER A 21 -4.70 27.14 13.72
CA SER A 21 -3.60 26.46 13.05
C SER A 21 -4.09 25.62 11.85
N THR A 22 -3.25 25.46 10.83
CA THR A 22 -3.54 24.64 9.65
C THR A 22 -2.72 23.37 9.65
N ILE A 23 -3.40 22.24 9.54
CA ILE A 23 -2.77 20.92 9.51
C ILE A 23 -2.86 20.35 8.09
N PRO A 24 -1.72 20.12 7.40
CA PRO A 24 -1.74 19.45 6.10
C PRO A 24 -2.09 17.98 6.27
N VAL A 25 -3.06 17.49 5.48
CA VAL A 25 -3.53 16.11 5.56
C VAL A 25 -3.53 15.45 4.19
N THR A 26 -3.27 14.15 4.17
CA THR A 26 -3.47 13.29 3.00
C THR A 26 -4.77 12.52 3.19
N VAL A 27 -5.65 12.58 2.18
CA VAL A 27 -6.92 11.86 2.18
C VAL A 27 -6.73 10.52 1.48
N LEU A 28 -7.02 9.45 2.21
CA LEU A 28 -6.98 8.07 1.71
C LEU A 28 -8.40 7.50 1.71
N ASP A 29 -8.83 6.97 0.57
CA ASP A 29 -10.04 6.15 0.48
C ASP A 29 -9.65 4.71 0.84
N VAL A 30 -10.18 4.21 1.94
CA VAL A 30 -9.99 2.83 2.44
C VAL A 30 -11.29 2.05 2.48
N SER A 31 -12.33 2.56 1.81
CA SER A 31 -13.61 1.87 1.69
C SER A 31 -13.45 0.52 0.97
N ASN A 32 -14.39 -0.40 1.24
CA ASN A 32 -14.51 -1.64 0.47
C ASN A 32 -13.29 -2.59 0.55
N ASN A 33 -12.67 -2.70 1.73
CA ASN A 33 -11.71 -3.74 2.03
C ASN A 33 -12.46 -5.04 2.41
N ARG A 34 -12.20 -6.13 1.69
CA ARG A 34 -12.87 -7.43 1.87
C ARG A 34 -11.85 -8.53 2.05
N VAL A 35 -12.10 -9.41 3.00
CA VAL A 35 -11.26 -10.58 3.25
C VAL A 35 -11.49 -11.61 2.14
N THR A 36 -10.44 -12.01 1.44
CA THR A 36 -10.50 -13.02 0.37
C THR A 36 -10.03 -14.38 0.83
N GLN A 37 -9.02 -14.42 1.68
CA GLN A 37 -8.46 -15.66 2.18
C GLN A 37 -7.82 -15.46 3.55
N ILE A 38 -7.94 -16.45 4.40
CA ILE A 38 -7.22 -16.55 5.66
C ILE A 38 -6.14 -17.62 5.47
N LYS A 39 -4.90 -17.27 5.76
CA LYS A 39 -3.76 -18.17 5.70
C LYS A 39 -3.38 -18.62 7.09
N THR A 40 -3.21 -19.92 7.25
CA THR A 40 -2.87 -20.55 8.53
C THR A 40 -1.49 -21.20 8.45
N PRO A 41 -0.76 -21.27 9.58
CA PRO A 41 0.56 -21.88 9.60
C PRO A 41 0.57 -23.35 9.14
N ASP A 42 -0.50 -24.08 9.40
CA ASP A 42 -0.60 -25.52 9.09
C ASP A 42 -0.67 -25.80 7.57
N ILE A 43 -1.31 -24.92 6.81
CA ILE A 43 -1.52 -25.09 5.35
C ILE A 43 -0.53 -24.24 4.55
N ASP A 44 -0.36 -22.98 4.94
CA ASP A 44 0.41 -21.99 4.17
C ASP A 44 1.82 -21.72 4.75
N GLY A 45 2.12 -22.24 5.95
CA GLY A 45 3.38 -22.04 6.65
C GLY A 45 3.50 -20.70 7.40
N TYR A 46 2.47 -19.86 7.33
CA TYR A 46 2.43 -18.57 8.05
C TYR A 46 1.00 -18.10 8.27
N ALA A 47 0.82 -17.22 9.26
CA ALA A 47 -0.47 -16.61 9.57
C ALA A 47 -0.62 -15.26 8.87
N ALA A 48 -1.66 -15.11 8.03
CA ALA A 48 -1.95 -13.87 7.31
C ALA A 48 -3.41 -13.79 6.89
N VAL A 49 -3.88 -12.56 6.67
CA VAL A 49 -5.17 -12.28 6.03
C VAL A 49 -4.92 -11.63 4.69
N GLN A 50 -5.49 -12.20 3.65
CA GLN A 50 -5.50 -11.60 2.32
C GLN A 50 -6.74 -10.75 2.16
N VAL A 51 -6.55 -9.51 1.73
CA VAL A 51 -7.59 -8.51 1.56
C VAL A 51 -7.60 -8.02 0.12
N THR A 52 -8.78 -7.79 -0.43
CA THR A 52 -8.97 -7.11 -1.71
C THR A 52 -9.57 -5.72 -1.50
N PHE A 53 -9.15 -4.76 -2.31
CA PHE A 53 -9.61 -3.37 -2.28
C PHE A 53 -10.05 -2.90 -3.65
N GLY A 54 -11.03 -2.00 -3.67
CA GLY A 54 -11.52 -1.37 -4.89
C GLY A 54 -12.49 -2.26 -5.67
N LYS A 55 -12.76 -1.87 -6.91
CA LYS A 55 -13.66 -2.59 -7.82
C LYS A 55 -13.06 -2.71 -9.22
N ARG A 56 -12.98 -3.93 -9.72
CA ARG A 56 -12.49 -4.22 -11.06
C ARG A 56 -13.61 -4.79 -11.91
N ARG A 57 -13.72 -4.35 -13.17
CA ARG A 57 -14.71 -4.90 -14.12
C ARG A 57 -14.47 -6.40 -14.35
N ALA A 58 -15.52 -7.21 -14.33
CA ALA A 58 -15.44 -8.66 -14.51
C ALA A 58 -14.72 -9.07 -15.81
N SER A 59 -14.90 -8.31 -16.90
CA SER A 59 -14.20 -8.55 -18.17
C SER A 59 -12.67 -8.39 -18.12
N ARG A 60 -12.14 -7.75 -17.08
CA ARG A 60 -10.68 -7.57 -16.87
C ARG A 60 -10.10 -8.53 -15.84
N VAL A 61 -10.88 -9.47 -15.35
CA VAL A 61 -10.47 -10.47 -14.37
C VAL A 61 -10.29 -11.80 -15.11
N ASN A 62 -9.11 -12.41 -14.94
CA ASN A 62 -8.87 -13.72 -15.51
C ASN A 62 -9.64 -14.81 -14.73
N LYS A 63 -9.86 -15.97 -15.35
CA LYS A 63 -10.64 -17.07 -14.76
C LYS A 63 -10.05 -17.57 -13.43
N ALA A 64 -8.73 -17.59 -13.30
CA ALA A 64 -8.06 -18.03 -12.08
C ALA A 64 -8.35 -17.08 -10.90
N ALA A 65 -8.20 -15.75 -11.10
CA ALA A 65 -8.53 -14.77 -10.08
C ALA A 65 -10.03 -14.73 -9.77
N ALA A 66 -10.89 -14.87 -10.79
CA ALA A 66 -12.33 -14.96 -10.59
C ALA A 66 -12.72 -16.16 -9.72
N GLY A 67 -12.13 -17.33 -9.95
CA GLY A 67 -12.35 -18.52 -9.15
C GLY A 67 -11.87 -18.36 -7.70
N HIS A 68 -10.72 -17.72 -7.51
CA HIS A 68 -10.20 -17.41 -6.17
C HIS A 68 -11.15 -16.51 -5.37
N LEU A 69 -11.64 -15.44 -5.97
CA LEU A 69 -12.55 -14.50 -5.33
C LEU A 69 -13.96 -15.09 -5.13
N ALA A 70 -14.44 -15.90 -6.09
CA ALA A 70 -15.71 -16.61 -5.97
C ALA A 70 -15.74 -17.59 -4.77
N LYS A 71 -14.60 -18.23 -4.46
CA LYS A 71 -14.46 -19.09 -3.28
C LYS A 71 -14.73 -18.34 -1.97
N ALA A 72 -14.39 -17.06 -1.92
CA ALA A 72 -14.66 -16.19 -0.78
C ALA A 72 -16.02 -15.47 -0.86
N GLY A 73 -16.74 -15.58 -1.98
CA GLY A 73 -18.00 -14.88 -2.21
C GLY A 73 -17.86 -13.35 -2.35
N VAL A 74 -16.68 -12.85 -2.76
CA VAL A 74 -16.41 -11.41 -2.84
C VAL A 74 -16.29 -10.91 -4.28
N GLU A 75 -16.70 -9.67 -4.50
CA GLU A 75 -16.47 -8.99 -5.79
C GLU A 75 -14.97 -8.76 -6.03
N SER A 76 -14.59 -8.77 -7.31
CA SER A 76 -13.20 -8.51 -7.71
C SER A 76 -12.78 -7.08 -7.39
N GLY A 77 -11.70 -6.97 -6.64
CA GLY A 77 -11.00 -5.72 -6.39
C GLY A 77 -9.88 -5.45 -7.40
N GLU A 78 -9.29 -4.28 -7.31
CA GLU A 78 -8.15 -3.84 -8.12
C GLU A 78 -6.83 -4.40 -7.58
N VAL A 79 -6.72 -4.55 -6.27
CA VAL A 79 -5.52 -4.94 -5.55
C VAL A 79 -5.84 -6.07 -4.58
N LEU A 80 -4.94 -7.05 -4.52
CA LEU A 80 -4.88 -8.08 -3.48
C LEU A 80 -3.63 -7.85 -2.66
N LYS A 81 -3.74 -7.81 -1.34
CA LYS A 81 -2.63 -7.62 -0.42
C LYS A 81 -2.79 -8.52 0.80
N GLU A 82 -1.67 -8.99 1.32
CA GLU A 82 -1.65 -9.81 2.54
C GLU A 82 -1.08 -8.99 3.71
N PHE A 83 -1.73 -9.14 4.85
CA PHE A 83 -1.26 -8.62 6.12
C PHE A 83 -0.93 -9.80 7.03
N ARG A 84 0.31 -9.89 7.47
CA ARG A 84 0.71 -10.87 8.47
C ARG A 84 0.21 -10.43 9.82
N ILE A 85 -0.52 -11.31 10.49
CA ILE A 85 -1.12 -11.05 11.80
C ILE A 85 -0.89 -12.24 12.72
N THR A 86 -1.14 -12.06 14.01
CA THR A 86 -1.05 -13.15 14.98
C THR A 86 -2.22 -14.11 14.83
N GLN A 87 -2.02 -15.35 15.24
CA GLN A 87 -3.04 -16.40 15.14
C GLN A 87 -4.30 -16.08 15.96
N GLU A 88 -4.16 -15.36 17.06
CA GLU A 88 -5.26 -14.87 17.88
C GLU A 88 -6.19 -13.91 17.12
N GLN A 89 -5.61 -13.04 16.30
CA GLN A 89 -6.36 -12.08 15.47
C GLN A 89 -7.06 -12.73 14.28
N LEU A 90 -6.59 -13.91 13.84
CA LEU A 90 -7.25 -14.67 12.77
C LEU A 90 -8.60 -15.21 13.17
N SER A 91 -8.77 -15.59 14.43
CA SER A 91 -9.98 -16.28 14.93
C SER A 91 -11.27 -15.45 14.83
N GLY A 92 -11.13 -14.11 14.72
CA GLY A 92 -12.26 -13.19 14.58
C GLY A 92 -12.68 -12.87 13.13
N LEU A 93 -11.94 -13.35 12.14
CA LEU A 93 -12.14 -12.97 10.74
C LEU A 93 -12.62 -14.17 9.91
N LYS A 94 -13.48 -13.91 8.93
CA LYS A 94 -13.95 -14.91 7.96
C LYS A 94 -13.76 -14.41 6.53
N PRO A 95 -13.54 -15.33 5.57
CA PRO A 95 -13.59 -14.96 4.14
C PRO A 95 -14.94 -14.33 3.80
N GLY A 96 -14.92 -13.22 3.08
CA GLY A 96 -16.12 -12.43 2.79
C GLY A 96 -16.38 -11.24 3.71
N ASP A 97 -15.75 -11.19 4.88
CA ASP A 97 -15.92 -10.07 5.82
C ASP A 97 -15.41 -8.75 5.23
N VAL A 98 -16.07 -7.66 5.57
CA VAL A 98 -15.68 -6.31 5.22
C VAL A 98 -14.94 -5.68 6.40
N ILE A 99 -13.72 -5.20 6.13
CA ILE A 99 -12.92 -4.51 7.13
C ILE A 99 -13.12 -3.00 6.95
N SER A 100 -13.63 -2.36 7.98
CA SER A 100 -13.90 -0.92 8.00
C SER A 100 -12.71 -0.13 8.57
N VAL A 101 -12.68 1.17 8.30
CA VAL A 101 -11.73 2.13 8.88
C VAL A 101 -11.80 2.20 10.41
N THR A 102 -12.87 1.70 11.00
CA THR A 102 -13.08 1.67 12.46
C THR A 102 -12.07 0.82 13.24
N ILE A 103 -11.20 0.07 12.55
CA ILE A 103 -10.06 -0.60 13.19
C ILE A 103 -9.01 0.38 13.70
N PHE A 104 -9.01 1.62 13.20
CA PHE A 104 -8.12 2.69 13.63
C PHE A 104 -8.85 3.69 14.51
N ALA A 105 -8.14 4.20 15.51
CA ALA A 105 -8.61 5.27 16.38
C ALA A 105 -8.10 6.64 15.93
N VAL A 106 -8.85 7.70 16.23
CA VAL A 106 -8.39 9.07 15.97
C VAL A 106 -7.13 9.37 16.80
N GLY A 107 -6.13 9.97 16.15
CA GLY A 107 -4.83 10.24 16.77
C GLY A 107 -3.85 9.05 16.77
N GLN A 108 -4.25 7.90 16.26
CA GLN A 108 -3.37 6.74 16.15
C GLN A 108 -2.29 6.98 15.08
N MET A 109 -1.04 6.66 15.42
CA MET A 109 0.06 6.64 14.46
C MET A 109 -0.02 5.39 13.60
N VAL A 110 0.15 5.56 12.29
CA VAL A 110 0.08 4.47 11.30
C VAL A 110 1.27 4.53 10.35
N ASP A 111 1.76 3.35 9.96
CA ASP A 111 2.76 3.23 8.91
C ASP A 111 2.06 3.09 7.55
N VAL A 112 2.52 3.86 6.56
CA VAL A 112 1.95 3.84 5.21
C VAL A 112 3.01 3.40 4.21
N SER A 113 2.75 2.29 3.53
CA SER A 113 3.59 1.77 2.45
C SER A 113 2.92 1.98 1.10
N GLY A 114 3.68 2.39 0.11
CA GLY A 114 3.13 2.59 -1.23
C GLY A 114 4.23 2.71 -2.29
N THR A 115 3.80 2.74 -3.54
CA THR A 115 4.69 3.00 -4.67
C THR A 115 4.70 4.50 -4.96
N SER A 116 5.88 5.10 -4.94
CA SER A 116 6.04 6.52 -5.27
C SER A 116 5.77 6.79 -6.75
N ILE A 117 5.47 8.06 -7.06
CA ILE A 117 5.26 8.47 -8.44
C ILE A 117 6.49 8.16 -9.31
N GLY A 118 6.27 7.64 -10.51
CA GLY A 118 7.33 7.35 -11.45
C GLY A 118 8.06 8.62 -11.91
N LYS A 119 9.36 8.53 -12.11
CA LYS A 119 10.20 9.62 -12.60
C LYS A 119 10.44 9.57 -14.11
N GLY A 120 9.85 8.60 -14.80
CA GLY A 120 10.11 8.33 -16.21
C GLY A 120 11.53 7.79 -16.43
N PHE A 121 12.07 8.01 -17.62
CA PHE A 121 13.47 7.70 -17.92
C PHE A 121 14.36 8.83 -17.38
N ALA A 122 14.80 8.68 -16.14
CA ALA A 122 15.59 9.67 -15.43
C ALA A 122 16.89 9.06 -14.91
N GLY A 123 17.96 9.84 -14.95
CA GLY A 123 19.27 9.48 -14.40
C GLY A 123 19.22 9.31 -12.87
N ALA A 124 20.27 8.71 -12.32
CA ALA A 124 20.36 8.36 -10.91
C ALA A 124 20.19 9.56 -9.95
N ILE A 125 20.65 10.74 -10.32
CA ILE A 125 20.50 11.97 -9.53
C ILE A 125 19.03 12.31 -9.31
N LYS A 126 18.22 12.33 -10.37
CA LYS A 126 16.79 12.65 -10.27
C LYS A 126 15.97 11.51 -9.68
N ARG A 127 16.28 10.27 -10.07
CA ARG A 127 15.51 9.09 -9.71
C ARG A 127 15.72 8.67 -8.26
N HIS A 128 16.97 8.73 -7.78
CA HIS A 128 17.38 8.20 -6.48
C HIS A 128 18.02 9.25 -5.56
N HIS A 129 18.00 10.53 -5.97
CA HIS A 129 18.58 11.65 -5.20
C HIS A 129 20.08 11.50 -4.92
N PHE A 130 20.82 10.92 -5.85
CA PHE A 130 22.28 10.81 -5.73
C PHE A 130 22.94 12.18 -5.89
N SER A 131 24.03 12.40 -5.18
CA SER A 131 24.85 13.59 -5.33
C SER A 131 25.65 13.52 -6.62
N SER A 132 25.73 14.64 -7.37
CA SER A 132 26.60 14.75 -8.53
C SER A 132 28.05 15.04 -8.10
N ASN A 133 28.98 14.70 -8.97
CA ASN A 133 30.33 15.20 -8.86
C ASN A 133 30.39 16.69 -9.25
N ARG A 134 31.53 17.36 -8.97
CA ARG A 134 31.74 18.76 -9.35
C ARG A 134 31.59 18.94 -10.85
N ALA A 135 30.91 20.00 -11.28
CA ALA A 135 30.72 20.33 -12.69
C ALA A 135 31.98 20.94 -13.35
N SER A 136 32.98 21.36 -12.55
CA SER A 136 34.20 22.01 -12.99
C SER A 136 35.40 21.52 -12.16
N HIS A 137 36.49 22.26 -12.12
CA HIS A 137 37.74 21.92 -11.43
C HIS A 137 38.42 20.64 -11.93
N GLY A 138 38.46 20.45 -13.26
CA GLY A 138 39.11 19.32 -13.91
C GLY A 138 38.33 17.99 -13.82
N ASN A 139 37.10 18.00 -13.34
CA ASN A 139 36.27 16.81 -13.30
C ASN A 139 35.63 16.53 -14.67
N SER A 140 35.90 15.34 -15.23
CA SER A 140 35.34 14.89 -16.51
C SER A 140 34.05 14.03 -16.33
N VAL A 141 33.65 13.71 -15.12
CA VAL A 141 32.59 12.72 -14.82
C VAL A 141 31.45 13.35 -14.00
N SER A 142 31.04 14.58 -14.32
CA SER A 142 30.11 15.36 -13.48
C SER A 142 28.74 14.69 -13.25
N HIS A 143 28.16 14.09 -14.28
CA HIS A 143 26.82 13.45 -14.20
C HIS A 143 26.84 11.92 -14.40
N ASN A 144 27.96 11.36 -14.79
CA ASN A 144 28.11 9.92 -15.00
C ASN A 144 28.41 9.25 -13.66
N LEU A 145 27.37 8.94 -12.94
CA LEU A 145 27.48 8.28 -11.62
C LEU A 145 27.40 6.77 -11.80
N SER A 146 28.31 6.06 -11.15
CA SER A 146 28.21 4.62 -10.95
C SER A 146 28.18 4.32 -9.46
N LEU A 147 27.76 3.10 -9.11
CA LEU A 147 27.66 2.68 -7.72
C LEU A 147 29.00 2.80 -6.96
N ILE A 148 30.11 2.62 -7.64
CA ILE A 148 31.43 2.75 -7.02
C ILE A 148 31.81 4.21 -6.68
N HIS A 149 31.16 5.21 -7.27
CA HIS A 149 31.37 6.63 -6.95
C HIS A 149 30.48 7.14 -5.81
N ILE A 150 29.64 6.28 -5.29
CA ILE A 150 28.73 6.54 -4.18
C ILE A 150 29.23 5.87 -2.94
#